data_2ea260dc885b8515afdf4a073bb25c44
#
_entry.id   2ea260dc885b8515afdf4a073bb25c44
#
_cell.length_a   1.000
_cell.length_b   1.000
_cell.length_c   1.000
_cell.angle_alpha   90.00
_cell.angle_beta   90.00
_cell.angle_gamma   90.00
#
_symmetry.space_group_name_H-M   'P 1'
#
loop_
_entity.id
_entity.type
_entity.pdbx_description
1 polymer ?
#
loop_
_entity_poly.entity_id
_entity_poly.type
_entity_poly.pdbx_seq_one_letter_code
_entity_poly.pdbx_strand_id
1 'polypeptide(L)'
;MGAREVDLKNFFKGAATALVTPFDGREVNYAVLEKLIARQIKAGIGALAVLGTTGEAATVTNKERREIFAFCVRIRNKYDETRRTKLIFGCGANDTREAVKNTEIAAKLGADGVLCITPYCNKCTQRGLYEYYREICRATALPVIAYNVPSRTGVNILPETMEAIAELKNIAGIKDAGGNMAQTLETLRRIRRQCDLYSGADELNLPVLLCGGAGVISVTANAAPSSVRALCEAVTTGDIARAIQINELLAPLNSALFCEVNPIPVKAAMNLLGFFCGKPRAPLTEIENEHFKMLSSALTEFRAAMKNEAFFKD
;
A
#
# COMPACT_ATOMS: atom_id res chain seq x y z
N MET A 1 3.41 -5.81 -31.60
CA MET A 1 3.05 -4.68 -30.72
C MET A 1 4.25 -4.41 -29.82
N GLY A 2 4.97 -3.30 -30.05
CA GLY A 2 6.16 -2.95 -29.30
C GLY A 2 5.83 -2.78 -27.81
N ALA A 3 6.59 -3.44 -26.96
CA ALA A 3 6.55 -3.20 -25.54
C ALA A 3 6.84 -1.70 -25.31
N ARG A 4 5.91 -0.94 -24.73
CA ARG A 4 6.21 0.39 -24.23
C ARG A 4 7.30 0.22 -23.20
N GLU A 5 8.42 0.87 -23.40
CA GLU A 5 9.44 1.03 -22.37
C GLU A 5 8.76 1.72 -21.18
N VAL A 6 8.51 0.97 -20.11
CA VAL A 6 7.87 1.51 -18.91
C VAL A 6 8.95 2.38 -18.24
N ASP A 7 8.69 3.67 -18.09
CA ASP A 7 9.49 4.52 -17.22
C ASP A 7 9.32 4.00 -15.77
N LEU A 8 10.28 3.24 -15.33
CA LEU A 8 10.26 2.59 -14.01
C LEU A 8 10.34 3.62 -12.88
N LYS A 9 11.08 4.67 -13.10
CA LYS A 9 11.07 5.85 -12.25
C LYS A 9 9.84 6.68 -12.61
N ASN A 10 9.03 7.00 -11.62
CA ASN A 10 7.69 7.58 -11.76
C ASN A 10 6.60 6.55 -12.16
N PHE A 11 6.73 5.31 -11.75
CA PHE A 11 5.72 4.28 -11.98
C PHE A 11 4.34 4.74 -11.49
N PHE A 12 4.25 5.33 -10.29
CA PHE A 12 3.16 6.21 -9.86
C PHE A 12 3.72 7.28 -8.91
N LYS A 13 3.01 8.40 -8.78
CA LYS A 13 3.30 9.45 -7.79
C LYS A 13 2.08 9.73 -6.94
N GLY A 14 2.32 10.26 -5.73
CA GLY A 14 1.24 10.63 -4.82
C GLY A 14 0.72 9.44 -4.00
N ALA A 15 -0.60 9.36 -3.85
CA ALA A 15 -1.21 8.40 -2.94
C ALA A 15 -1.55 7.07 -3.60
N ALA A 16 -1.16 5.97 -2.95
CA ALA A 16 -1.68 4.64 -3.19
C ALA A 16 -2.38 4.12 -1.93
N THR A 17 -3.41 3.29 -2.12
CA THR A 17 -4.13 2.64 -1.02
C THR A 17 -3.65 1.21 -0.84
N ALA A 18 -3.20 0.85 0.37
CA ALA A 18 -3.06 -0.53 0.80
C ALA A 18 -4.46 -1.10 1.05
N LEU A 19 -5.10 -1.62 0.00
CA LEU A 19 -6.52 -1.91 -0.03
C LEU A 19 -6.88 -3.07 0.91
N VAL A 20 -7.92 -2.90 1.73
CA VAL A 20 -8.51 -3.99 2.53
C VAL A 20 -9.23 -4.99 1.62
N THR A 21 -9.24 -6.26 2.02
CA THR A 21 -10.07 -7.30 1.39
C THR A 21 -11.33 -7.50 2.23
N PRO A 22 -12.52 -7.20 1.70
CA PRO A 22 -13.76 -7.42 2.44
C PRO A 22 -14.15 -8.89 2.41
N PHE A 23 -14.61 -9.40 3.56
CA PHE A 23 -15.11 -10.77 3.70
C PHE A 23 -16.56 -10.79 4.18
N ASP A 24 -17.31 -11.79 3.73
CA ASP A 24 -18.61 -12.17 4.26
C ASP A 24 -18.51 -13.62 4.78
N GLY A 25 -18.43 -13.76 6.08
CA GLY A 25 -18.06 -15.03 6.69
C GLY A 25 -16.68 -15.50 6.22
N ARG A 26 -16.65 -16.63 5.51
CA ARG A 26 -15.40 -17.20 4.96
C ARG A 26 -15.11 -16.78 3.53
N GLU A 27 -16.06 -16.16 2.85
CA GLU A 27 -15.96 -15.83 1.44
C GLU A 27 -15.50 -14.38 1.22
N VAL A 28 -14.92 -14.10 0.05
CA VAL A 28 -14.59 -12.74 -0.36
C VAL A 28 -15.87 -12.01 -0.78
N ASN A 29 -16.13 -10.84 -0.20
CA ASN A 29 -17.28 -10.02 -0.58
C ASN A 29 -16.95 -9.14 -1.80
N TYR A 30 -17.14 -9.68 -2.99
CA TYR A 30 -16.84 -8.99 -4.24
C TYR A 30 -17.71 -7.74 -4.49
N ALA A 31 -18.95 -7.72 -3.98
CA ALA A 31 -19.83 -6.56 -4.12
C ALA A 31 -19.30 -5.35 -3.31
N VAL A 32 -18.77 -5.60 -2.12
CA VAL A 32 -18.11 -4.57 -1.31
C VAL A 32 -16.77 -4.20 -1.92
N LEU A 33 -15.97 -5.16 -2.39
CA LEU A 33 -14.68 -4.90 -3.03
C LEU A 33 -14.83 -3.98 -4.26
N GLU A 34 -15.88 -4.17 -5.09
CA GLU A 34 -16.19 -3.26 -6.20
C GLU A 34 -16.44 -1.83 -5.71
N LYS A 35 -17.25 -1.64 -4.65
CA LYS A 35 -17.53 -0.31 -4.08
C LYS A 35 -16.25 0.36 -3.56
N LEU A 36 -15.37 -0.41 -2.91
CA LEU A 36 -14.10 0.10 -2.42
C LEU A 36 -13.20 0.57 -3.57
N ILE A 37 -13.03 -0.23 -4.60
CA ILE A 37 -12.22 0.13 -5.79
C ILE A 37 -12.80 1.37 -6.47
N ALA A 38 -14.12 1.40 -6.72
CA ALA A 38 -14.77 2.53 -7.36
C ALA A 38 -14.60 3.83 -6.56
N ARG A 39 -14.70 3.76 -5.21
CA ARG A 39 -14.46 4.91 -4.31
C ARG A 39 -13.02 5.43 -4.42
N GLN A 40 -12.04 4.56 -4.45
CA GLN A 40 -10.64 4.94 -4.55
C GLN A 40 -10.33 5.61 -5.91
N ILE A 41 -10.89 5.05 -7.00
CA ILE A 41 -10.76 5.62 -8.34
C ILE A 41 -11.42 7.01 -8.39
N LYS A 42 -12.64 7.16 -7.85
CA LYS A 42 -13.35 8.45 -7.78
C LYS A 42 -12.56 9.49 -6.98
N ALA A 43 -11.91 9.08 -5.90
CA ALA A 43 -11.05 9.96 -5.10
C ALA A 43 -9.72 10.31 -5.80
N GLY A 44 -9.42 9.75 -6.97
CA GLY A 44 -8.21 10.05 -7.74
C GLY A 44 -6.93 9.42 -7.17
N ILE A 45 -7.05 8.30 -6.48
CA ILE A 45 -5.90 7.55 -5.96
C ILE A 45 -5.05 7.00 -7.12
N GLY A 46 -3.74 7.22 -7.07
CA GLY A 46 -2.80 6.86 -8.13
C GLY A 46 -2.55 5.35 -8.27
N ALA A 47 -2.67 4.59 -7.17
CA ALA A 47 -2.50 3.14 -7.22
C ALA A 47 -3.27 2.40 -6.11
N LEU A 48 -3.62 1.14 -6.36
CA LEU A 48 -4.21 0.21 -5.39
C LEU A 48 -3.25 -0.95 -5.16
N ALA A 49 -2.72 -1.07 -3.93
CA ALA A 49 -1.94 -2.23 -3.51
C ALA A 49 -2.90 -3.32 -3.01
N VAL A 50 -3.18 -4.30 -3.87
CA VAL A 50 -4.14 -5.39 -3.64
C VAL A 50 -3.42 -6.59 -3.05
N LEU A 51 -3.99 -7.19 -2.01
CA LEU A 51 -3.38 -8.33 -1.30
C LEU A 51 -1.95 -8.05 -0.81
N GLY A 52 -1.70 -6.82 -0.32
CA GLY A 52 -0.61 -6.57 0.61
C GLY A 52 -0.97 -7.08 2.01
N THR A 53 -0.24 -6.66 3.04
CA THR A 53 -0.53 -7.01 4.45
C THR A 53 -1.95 -6.61 4.86
N THR A 54 -2.35 -5.38 4.52
CA THR A 54 -3.69 -4.83 4.80
C THR A 54 -4.80 -5.61 4.09
N GLY A 55 -4.50 -6.20 2.93
CA GLY A 55 -5.40 -7.06 2.18
C GLY A 55 -5.45 -8.51 2.66
N GLU A 56 -4.84 -8.82 3.81
CA GLU A 56 -4.84 -10.15 4.45
C GLU A 56 -4.31 -11.28 3.55
N ALA A 57 -3.27 -11.00 2.76
CA ALA A 57 -2.70 -11.94 1.78
C ALA A 57 -2.32 -13.31 2.37
N ALA A 58 -1.98 -13.37 3.67
CA ALA A 58 -1.56 -14.59 4.36
C ALA A 58 -2.70 -15.60 4.56
N THR A 59 -3.96 -15.13 4.60
CA THR A 59 -5.15 -15.97 4.82
C THR A 59 -5.98 -16.21 3.56
N VAL A 60 -5.51 -15.68 2.42
CA VAL A 60 -6.14 -15.83 1.11
C VAL A 60 -5.54 -17.04 0.40
N THR A 61 -6.37 -17.98 -0.02
CA THR A 61 -5.95 -19.16 -0.79
C THR A 61 -5.45 -18.77 -2.18
N ASN A 62 -4.67 -19.66 -2.81
CA ASN A 62 -4.19 -19.42 -4.18
C ASN A 62 -5.32 -19.29 -5.21
N LYS A 63 -6.47 -19.93 -4.97
CA LYS A 63 -7.67 -19.77 -5.80
C LYS A 63 -8.25 -18.37 -5.64
N GLU A 64 -8.55 -17.96 -4.41
CA GLU A 64 -9.08 -16.63 -4.09
C GLU A 64 -8.13 -15.50 -4.58
N ARG A 65 -6.81 -15.67 -4.43
CA ARG A 65 -5.82 -14.70 -4.94
C ARG A 65 -6.01 -14.43 -6.43
N ARG A 66 -6.14 -15.47 -7.24
CA ARG A 66 -6.36 -15.32 -8.69
C ARG A 66 -7.69 -14.66 -9.00
N GLU A 67 -8.75 -15.05 -8.29
CA GLU A 67 -10.09 -14.49 -8.46
C GLU A 67 -10.12 -13.00 -8.06
N ILE A 68 -9.50 -12.62 -6.93
CA ILE A 68 -9.39 -11.23 -6.48
C ILE A 68 -8.61 -10.40 -7.51
N PHE A 69 -7.47 -10.89 -7.99
CA PHE A 69 -6.67 -10.16 -8.97
C PHE A 69 -7.44 -9.93 -10.28
N ALA A 70 -8.06 -10.98 -10.83
CA ALA A 70 -8.87 -10.90 -12.04
C ALA A 70 -10.06 -9.95 -11.84
N PHE A 71 -10.70 -10.01 -10.67
CA PHE A 71 -11.81 -9.11 -10.32
C PHE A 71 -11.35 -7.66 -10.26
N CYS A 72 -10.25 -7.36 -9.58
CA CYS A 72 -9.71 -5.99 -9.46
C CYS A 72 -9.37 -5.40 -10.83
N VAL A 73 -8.79 -6.17 -11.74
CA VAL A 73 -8.51 -5.73 -13.12
C VAL A 73 -9.80 -5.38 -13.85
N ARG A 74 -10.80 -6.26 -13.78
CA ARG A 74 -12.11 -6.02 -14.42
C ARG A 74 -12.76 -4.75 -13.87
N ILE A 75 -12.78 -4.57 -12.55
CA ILE A 75 -13.45 -3.43 -11.92
C ILE A 75 -12.69 -2.13 -12.19
N ARG A 76 -11.34 -2.13 -12.10
CA ARG A 76 -10.56 -0.97 -12.48
C ARG A 76 -10.86 -0.55 -13.92
N ASN A 77 -10.88 -1.48 -14.86
CA ASN A 77 -11.17 -1.17 -16.27
C ASN A 77 -12.60 -0.66 -16.48
N LYS A 78 -13.57 -1.08 -15.65
CA LYS A 78 -14.95 -0.56 -15.68
C LYS A 78 -15.05 0.90 -15.26
N TYR A 79 -14.28 1.32 -14.23
CA TYR A 79 -14.39 2.66 -13.63
C TYR A 79 -13.25 3.61 -14.05
N ASP A 80 -12.17 3.11 -14.64
CA ASP A 80 -11.02 3.89 -15.10
C ASP A 80 -10.47 3.28 -16.41
N GLU A 81 -11.14 3.56 -17.53
CA GLU A 81 -10.77 3.08 -18.86
C GLU A 81 -9.36 3.54 -19.27
N THR A 82 -8.92 4.69 -18.78
CA THR A 82 -7.61 5.27 -19.08
C THR A 82 -6.47 4.65 -18.24
N ARG A 83 -6.80 3.80 -17.26
CA ARG A 83 -5.86 3.12 -16.37
C ARG A 83 -4.90 4.07 -15.64
N ARG A 84 -5.39 5.22 -15.20
CA ARG A 84 -4.64 6.17 -14.38
C ARG A 84 -4.33 5.56 -13.01
N THR A 85 -5.31 4.87 -12.41
CA THR A 85 -5.12 4.12 -11.17
C THR A 85 -4.40 2.81 -11.45
N LYS A 86 -3.16 2.67 -11.00
CA LYS A 86 -2.36 1.45 -11.17
C LYS A 86 -2.83 0.35 -10.22
N LEU A 87 -2.79 -0.90 -10.68
CA LEU A 87 -2.99 -2.08 -9.84
C LEU A 87 -1.64 -2.71 -9.51
N ILE A 88 -1.28 -2.69 -8.23
CA ILE A 88 -0.05 -3.25 -7.69
C ILE A 88 -0.41 -4.48 -6.86
N PHE A 89 -0.05 -5.68 -7.33
CA PHE A 89 -0.46 -6.92 -6.67
C PHE A 89 0.59 -7.42 -5.68
N GLY A 90 0.15 -7.79 -4.47
CA GLY A 90 0.98 -8.38 -3.43
C GLY A 90 1.40 -9.80 -3.79
N CYS A 91 2.68 -10.00 -4.11
CA CYS A 91 3.24 -11.26 -4.61
C CYS A 91 4.32 -11.86 -3.71
N GLY A 92 4.87 -11.09 -2.75
CA GLY A 92 5.92 -11.57 -1.87
C GLY A 92 5.49 -12.76 -1.00
N ALA A 93 6.43 -13.64 -0.73
CA ALA A 93 6.30 -14.81 0.13
C ALA A 93 7.63 -15.10 0.82
N ASN A 94 7.63 -16.00 1.81
CA ASN A 94 8.86 -16.44 2.47
C ASN A 94 9.58 -17.60 1.74
N ASP A 95 8.96 -18.19 0.71
CA ASP A 95 9.60 -19.05 -0.28
C ASP A 95 9.74 -18.26 -1.58
N THR A 96 10.98 -18.14 -2.08
CA THR A 96 11.29 -17.42 -3.33
C THR A 96 10.53 -18.00 -4.53
N ARG A 97 10.34 -19.31 -4.61
CA ARG A 97 9.61 -19.98 -5.70
C ARG A 97 8.13 -19.58 -5.70
N GLU A 98 7.52 -19.46 -4.51
CA GLU A 98 6.13 -19.03 -4.40
C GLU A 98 5.98 -17.53 -4.74
N ALA A 99 6.94 -16.69 -4.34
CA ALA A 99 6.95 -15.28 -4.72
C ALA A 99 7.09 -15.10 -6.25
N VAL A 100 7.96 -15.86 -6.90
CA VAL A 100 8.12 -15.91 -8.35
C VAL A 100 6.82 -16.32 -9.02
N LYS A 101 6.22 -17.43 -8.59
CA LYS A 101 4.95 -17.94 -9.14
C LYS A 101 3.80 -16.95 -9.00
N ASN A 102 3.69 -16.28 -7.82
CA ASN A 102 2.68 -15.26 -7.60
C ASN A 102 2.88 -14.07 -8.55
N THR A 103 4.14 -13.69 -8.79
CA THR A 103 4.51 -12.61 -9.70
C THR A 103 4.15 -12.94 -11.17
N GLU A 104 4.43 -14.16 -11.61
CA GLU A 104 4.02 -14.63 -12.94
C GLU A 104 2.50 -14.65 -13.12
N ILE A 105 1.76 -15.07 -12.09
CA ILE A 105 0.29 -15.06 -12.09
C ILE A 105 -0.23 -13.62 -12.18
N ALA A 106 0.34 -12.69 -11.40
CA ALA A 106 -0.03 -11.28 -11.42
C ALA A 106 0.18 -10.67 -12.82
N ALA A 107 1.32 -10.97 -13.46
CA ALA A 107 1.62 -10.51 -14.81
C ALA A 107 0.60 -11.04 -15.84
N LYS A 108 0.29 -12.33 -15.79
CA LYS A 108 -0.70 -12.96 -16.68
C LYS A 108 -2.11 -12.41 -16.51
N LEU A 109 -2.46 -11.96 -15.30
CA LEU A 109 -3.78 -11.41 -14.98
C LEU A 109 -3.89 -9.90 -15.24
N GLY A 110 -2.82 -9.22 -15.66
CA GLY A 110 -2.86 -7.83 -16.08
C GLY A 110 -2.61 -6.83 -14.96
N ALA A 111 -1.78 -7.17 -13.97
CA ALA A 111 -1.22 -6.22 -13.03
C ALA A 111 -0.42 -5.13 -13.75
N ASP A 112 -0.41 -3.92 -13.20
CA ASP A 112 0.48 -2.85 -13.66
C ASP A 112 1.85 -2.92 -12.96
N GLY A 113 1.93 -3.56 -11.77
CA GLY A 113 3.14 -3.79 -11.01
C GLY A 113 2.91 -4.79 -9.88
N VAL A 114 3.97 -5.13 -9.16
CA VAL A 114 3.92 -6.05 -8.03
C VAL A 114 4.58 -5.46 -6.78
N LEU A 115 4.02 -5.77 -5.61
CA LEU A 115 4.56 -5.43 -4.29
C LEU A 115 5.07 -6.69 -3.63
N CYS A 116 6.36 -6.76 -3.34
CA CYS A 116 7.00 -7.94 -2.79
C CYS A 116 7.58 -7.63 -1.39
N ILE A 117 6.92 -8.16 -0.36
CA ILE A 117 7.42 -8.11 1.02
C ILE A 117 8.67 -8.98 1.15
N THR A 118 9.60 -8.59 2.05
CA THR A 118 10.75 -9.43 2.39
C THR A 118 10.31 -10.79 2.92
N PRO A 119 11.11 -11.86 2.73
CA PRO A 119 10.85 -13.14 3.37
C PRO A 119 10.68 -12.98 4.89
N TYR A 120 9.64 -13.56 5.44
CA TYR A 120 9.28 -13.54 6.85
C TYR A 120 9.47 -14.92 7.48
N CYS A 121 9.57 -14.99 8.79
CA CYS A 121 9.78 -16.22 9.56
C CYS A 121 11.21 -16.78 9.42
N ASN A 122 11.64 -17.18 8.22
CA ASN A 122 12.95 -17.78 7.93
C ASN A 122 14.12 -16.79 7.82
N LYS A 123 13.91 -15.49 8.06
CA LYS A 123 14.91 -14.41 8.25
C LYS A 123 16.19 -14.57 7.42
N CYS A 124 16.12 -14.22 6.15
CA CYS A 124 17.30 -14.30 5.27
C CYS A 124 18.34 -13.20 5.57
N THR A 125 19.57 -13.40 5.11
CA THR A 125 20.65 -12.41 5.15
C THR A 125 20.44 -11.29 4.12
N GLN A 126 21.21 -10.22 4.18
CA GLN A 126 21.19 -9.13 3.19
C GLN A 126 21.47 -9.65 1.77
N ARG A 127 22.44 -10.58 1.62
CA ARG A 127 22.68 -11.27 0.36
C ARG A 127 21.45 -12.07 -0.09
N GLY A 128 20.79 -12.77 0.83
CA GLY A 128 19.57 -13.53 0.54
C GLY A 128 18.43 -12.61 0.09
N LEU A 129 18.31 -11.39 0.64
CA LEU A 129 17.35 -10.39 0.17
C LEU A 129 17.62 -9.97 -1.28
N TYR A 130 18.87 -9.66 -1.61
CA TYR A 130 19.24 -9.32 -2.98
C TYR A 130 18.91 -10.45 -3.96
N GLU A 131 19.28 -11.70 -3.63
CA GLU A 131 18.98 -12.87 -4.47
C GLU A 131 17.46 -13.08 -4.63
N TYR A 132 16.69 -12.90 -3.55
CA TYR A 132 15.22 -13.00 -3.57
C TYR A 132 14.61 -12.01 -4.57
N TYR A 133 14.96 -10.72 -4.51
CA TYR A 133 14.46 -9.73 -5.45
C TYR A 133 15.00 -9.94 -6.86
N ARG A 134 16.23 -10.41 -7.01
CA ARG A 134 16.81 -10.75 -8.32
C ARG A 134 15.99 -11.85 -9.03
N GLU A 135 15.60 -12.90 -8.32
CA GLU A 135 14.78 -13.97 -8.89
C GLU A 135 13.37 -13.49 -9.25
N ILE A 136 12.75 -12.64 -8.41
CA ILE A 136 11.47 -12.01 -8.73
C ILE A 136 11.59 -11.15 -10.00
N CYS A 137 12.62 -10.32 -10.09
CA CYS A 137 12.86 -9.44 -11.24
C CYS A 137 13.10 -10.22 -12.54
N ARG A 138 13.69 -11.42 -12.46
CA ARG A 138 13.86 -12.29 -13.63
C ARG A 138 12.56 -12.92 -14.12
N ALA A 139 11.60 -13.11 -13.22
CA ALA A 139 10.33 -13.77 -13.52
C ALA A 139 9.30 -12.87 -14.21
N THR A 140 9.52 -11.55 -14.27
CA THR A 140 8.56 -10.61 -14.82
C THR A 140 9.23 -9.40 -15.47
N ALA A 141 8.52 -8.80 -16.43
CA ALA A 141 8.85 -7.48 -16.95
C ALA A 141 8.07 -6.35 -16.23
N LEU A 142 7.18 -6.69 -15.28
CA LEU A 142 6.41 -5.70 -14.54
C LEU A 142 7.31 -4.90 -13.60
N PRO A 143 6.96 -3.63 -13.31
CA PRO A 143 7.51 -2.87 -12.21
C PRO A 143 7.39 -3.61 -10.89
N VAL A 144 8.50 -3.75 -10.16
CA VAL A 144 8.57 -4.40 -8.85
C VAL A 144 8.81 -3.34 -7.78
N ILE A 145 7.99 -3.35 -6.72
CA ILE A 145 8.19 -2.55 -5.51
C ILE A 145 8.66 -3.47 -4.41
N ALA A 146 9.89 -3.29 -3.95
CA ALA A 146 10.42 -3.99 -2.78
C ALA A 146 9.78 -3.42 -1.51
N TYR A 147 9.36 -4.28 -0.57
CA TYR A 147 8.66 -3.85 0.63
C TYR A 147 9.40 -4.23 1.90
N ASN A 148 9.91 -3.20 2.59
CA ASN A 148 10.60 -3.30 3.88
C ASN A 148 9.63 -3.02 5.02
N VAL A 149 9.42 -4.00 5.90
CA VAL A 149 8.58 -3.89 7.10
C VAL A 149 9.11 -4.78 8.24
N PRO A 150 10.22 -4.43 8.85
CA PRO A 150 10.94 -5.29 9.81
C PRO A 150 10.10 -5.66 11.03
N SER A 151 9.16 -4.82 11.47
CA SER A 151 8.24 -5.12 12.56
C SER A 151 7.36 -6.35 12.32
N ARG A 152 7.13 -6.72 11.05
CA ARG A 152 6.33 -7.89 10.66
C ARG A 152 7.16 -9.08 10.21
N THR A 153 8.26 -8.81 9.52
CA THR A 153 9.06 -9.87 8.89
C THR A 153 10.23 -10.31 9.77
N GLY A 154 10.64 -9.47 10.72
CA GLY A 154 11.87 -9.68 11.51
C GLY A 154 13.14 -9.50 10.68
N VAL A 155 13.02 -8.96 9.45
CA VAL A 155 14.14 -8.69 8.54
C VAL A 155 14.06 -7.25 8.07
N ASN A 156 15.13 -6.50 8.26
CA ASN A 156 15.30 -5.14 7.75
C ASN A 156 16.22 -5.14 6.53
N ILE A 157 15.79 -4.52 5.45
CA ILE A 157 16.67 -4.27 4.30
C ILE A 157 17.54 -3.06 4.66
N LEU A 158 18.84 -3.22 4.72
CA LEU A 158 19.77 -2.12 4.99
C LEU A 158 19.91 -1.20 3.76
N PRO A 159 20.26 0.09 3.94
CA PRO A 159 20.34 1.04 2.83
C PRO A 159 21.27 0.60 1.68
N GLU A 160 22.40 -0.04 1.99
CA GLU A 160 23.32 -0.59 0.99
C GLU A 160 22.67 -1.73 0.18
N THR A 161 21.86 -2.54 0.83
CA THR A 161 21.11 -3.62 0.16
C THR A 161 19.96 -3.05 -0.67
N MET A 162 19.29 -1.99 -0.20
CA MET A 162 18.28 -1.29 -0.99
C MET A 162 18.87 -0.67 -2.25
N GLU A 163 20.06 -0.08 -2.16
CA GLU A 163 20.81 0.45 -3.31
C GLU A 163 21.10 -0.66 -4.34
N ALA A 164 21.65 -1.78 -3.91
CA ALA A 164 21.90 -2.92 -4.79
C ALA A 164 20.64 -3.50 -5.42
N ILE A 165 19.52 -3.58 -4.65
CA ILE A 165 18.22 -4.01 -5.17
C ILE A 165 17.70 -3.01 -6.21
N ALA A 166 17.86 -1.70 -5.98
CA ALA A 166 17.40 -0.65 -6.88
C ALA A 166 18.10 -0.67 -8.26
N GLU A 167 19.27 -1.30 -8.36
CA GLU A 167 19.99 -1.50 -9.63
C GLU A 167 19.40 -2.64 -10.49
N LEU A 168 18.53 -3.47 -9.94
CA LEU A 168 17.88 -4.54 -10.70
C LEU A 168 16.93 -3.95 -11.74
N LYS A 169 16.90 -4.53 -12.93
CA LYS A 169 16.33 -3.98 -14.17
C LYS A 169 14.90 -3.43 -14.06
N ASN A 170 14.05 -4.00 -13.20
CA ASN A 170 12.63 -3.63 -13.11
C ASN A 170 12.17 -3.28 -11.70
N ILE A 171 13.10 -2.95 -10.80
CA ILE A 171 12.73 -2.31 -9.53
C ILE A 171 12.28 -0.87 -9.82
N ALA A 172 10.99 -0.62 -9.61
CA ALA A 172 10.37 0.69 -9.76
C ALA A 172 10.40 1.50 -8.47
N GLY A 173 10.51 0.83 -7.32
CA GLY A 173 10.51 1.53 -6.05
C GLY A 173 10.72 0.64 -4.85
N ILE A 174 10.86 1.31 -3.71
CA ILE A 174 10.92 0.71 -2.39
C ILE A 174 9.79 1.30 -1.56
N LYS A 175 8.91 0.44 -1.02
CA LYS A 175 8.00 0.80 0.05
C LYS A 175 8.72 0.60 1.37
N ASP A 176 8.98 1.70 2.10
CA ASP A 176 9.60 1.63 3.41
C ASP A 176 8.56 1.87 4.52
N ALA A 177 8.40 0.86 5.38
CA ALA A 177 7.61 0.89 6.60
C ALA A 177 8.47 0.48 7.81
N GLY A 178 9.75 0.84 7.77
CA GLY A 178 10.72 0.52 8.82
C GLY A 178 10.56 1.36 10.09
N GLY A 179 9.88 2.51 10.02
CA GLY A 179 9.69 3.42 11.15
C GLY A 179 10.95 4.20 11.55
N ASN A 180 12.06 4.02 10.86
CA ASN A 180 13.33 4.70 11.14
C ASN A 180 13.64 5.77 10.10
N MET A 181 13.32 7.02 10.40
CA MET A 181 13.48 8.13 9.47
C MET A 181 14.95 8.34 9.05
N ALA A 182 15.92 8.11 9.93
CA ALA A 182 17.34 8.24 9.58
C ALA A 182 17.75 7.21 8.50
N GLN A 183 17.28 5.95 8.63
CA GLN A 183 17.48 4.93 7.61
C GLN A 183 16.77 5.29 6.30
N THR A 184 15.54 5.80 6.40
CA THR A 184 14.75 6.22 5.22
C THR A 184 15.48 7.33 4.44
N LEU A 185 16.05 8.33 5.14
CA LEU A 185 16.83 9.41 4.52
C LEU A 185 18.09 8.88 3.82
N GLU A 186 18.85 7.99 4.47
CA GLU A 186 20.02 7.37 3.87
C GLU A 186 19.64 6.51 2.65
N THR A 187 18.53 5.79 2.72
CA THR A 187 17.99 5.04 1.58
C THR A 187 17.65 5.97 0.42
N LEU A 188 16.90 7.05 0.68
CA LEU A 188 16.54 8.05 -0.34
C LEU A 188 17.79 8.60 -1.03
N ARG A 189 18.83 8.95 -0.25
CA ARG A 189 20.09 9.46 -0.79
C ARG A 189 20.72 8.47 -1.78
N ARG A 190 20.73 7.18 -1.45
CA ARG A 190 21.36 6.11 -2.23
C ARG A 190 20.60 5.77 -3.50
N ILE A 191 19.25 5.60 -3.39
CA ILE A 191 18.44 5.08 -4.52
C ILE A 191 17.90 6.17 -5.46
N ARG A 192 18.09 7.45 -5.14
CA ARG A 192 17.44 8.60 -5.81
C ARG A 192 17.54 8.61 -7.34
N ARG A 193 18.59 8.01 -7.89
CA ARG A 193 18.81 7.96 -9.34
C ARG A 193 18.22 6.73 -10.01
N GLN A 194 17.97 5.69 -9.24
CA GLN A 194 17.56 4.37 -9.74
C GLN A 194 16.04 4.16 -9.68
N CYS A 195 15.43 4.36 -8.52
CA CYS A 195 14.01 4.10 -8.31
C CYS A 195 13.38 5.06 -7.30
N ASP A 196 12.07 4.95 -7.13
CA ASP A 196 11.29 5.77 -6.20
C ASP A 196 11.28 5.17 -4.79
N LEU A 197 11.03 6.02 -3.77
CA LEU A 197 10.72 5.58 -2.41
C LEU A 197 9.31 6.01 -2.06
N TYR A 198 8.54 5.08 -1.50
CA TYR A 198 7.18 5.27 -1.01
C TYR A 198 7.12 5.07 0.50
N SER A 199 6.50 6.03 1.22
CA SER A 199 6.17 5.81 2.63
C SER A 199 5.17 4.66 2.77
N GLY A 200 5.46 3.74 3.69
CA GLY A 200 4.56 2.64 4.07
C GLY A 200 4.06 2.77 5.50
N ALA A 201 4.40 3.86 6.20
CA ALA A 201 4.01 4.18 7.57
C ALA A 201 3.27 5.53 7.57
N ASP A 202 1.97 5.52 7.84
CA ASP A 202 1.13 6.70 7.66
C ASP A 202 1.53 7.89 8.53
N GLU A 203 2.08 7.66 9.71
CA GLU A 203 2.64 8.70 10.58
C GLU A 203 3.90 9.39 10.01
N LEU A 204 4.59 8.74 9.07
CA LEU A 204 5.79 9.26 8.42
C LEU A 204 5.55 9.79 7.00
N ASN A 205 4.29 9.84 6.55
CA ASN A 205 3.97 10.27 5.19
C ASN A 205 4.52 11.67 4.88
N LEU A 206 4.21 12.66 5.72
CA LEU A 206 4.66 14.03 5.48
C LEU A 206 6.19 14.16 5.47
N PRO A 207 6.95 13.72 6.50
CA PRO A 207 8.41 13.87 6.48
C PRO A 207 9.07 13.11 5.32
N VAL A 208 8.58 11.92 4.95
CA VAL A 208 9.12 11.18 3.80
C VAL A 208 8.88 11.93 2.49
N LEU A 209 7.68 12.49 2.29
CA LEU A 209 7.36 13.29 1.11
C LEU A 209 8.23 14.55 1.02
N LEU A 210 8.40 15.29 2.13
CA LEU A 210 9.23 16.48 2.20
C LEU A 210 10.71 16.21 1.88
N CYS A 211 11.19 15.01 2.22
CA CYS A 211 12.56 14.58 1.90
C CYS A 211 12.74 14.04 0.48
N GLY A 212 11.69 14.02 -0.33
CA GLY A 212 11.74 13.62 -1.74
C GLY A 212 11.23 12.21 -2.01
N GLY A 213 10.45 11.62 -1.09
CA GLY A 213 9.65 10.42 -1.39
C GLY A 213 8.66 10.69 -2.52
N ALA A 214 8.48 9.72 -3.41
CA ALA A 214 7.63 9.85 -4.60
C ALA A 214 6.13 9.78 -4.28
N GLY A 215 5.79 9.22 -3.11
CA GLY A 215 4.41 9.03 -2.70
C GLY A 215 4.29 8.15 -1.47
N VAL A 216 3.07 7.68 -1.23
CA VAL A 216 2.72 6.86 -0.07
C VAL A 216 1.94 5.62 -0.50
N ILE A 217 2.08 4.51 0.23
CA ILE A 217 1.21 3.32 0.11
C ILE A 217 0.53 3.15 1.47
N SER A 218 -0.59 3.82 1.62
CA SER A 218 -1.25 4.18 2.88
C SER A 218 -2.35 3.20 3.28
N VAL A 219 -2.46 2.91 4.57
CA VAL A 219 -3.60 2.23 5.19
C VAL A 219 -4.75 3.23 5.38
N THR A 220 -4.43 4.44 5.84
CA THR A 220 -5.40 5.52 6.10
C THR A 220 -6.18 5.90 4.85
N ALA A 221 -5.60 5.75 3.66
CA ALA A 221 -6.29 5.98 2.40
C ALA A 221 -7.51 5.07 2.16
N ASN A 222 -7.67 3.95 2.88
CA ASN A 222 -8.94 3.21 2.86
C ASN A 222 -10.09 4.06 3.42
N ALA A 223 -9.87 4.75 4.55
CA ALA A 223 -10.88 5.55 5.23
C ALA A 223 -10.96 6.98 4.68
N ALA A 224 -9.83 7.59 4.34
CA ALA A 224 -9.69 9.00 3.96
C ALA A 224 -8.87 9.20 2.65
N PRO A 225 -9.32 8.64 1.50
CA PRO A 225 -8.52 8.68 0.27
C PRO A 225 -8.25 10.09 -0.22
N SER A 226 -9.24 10.97 -0.24
CA SER A 226 -9.09 12.34 -0.73
C SER A 226 -8.12 13.16 0.12
N SER A 227 -8.11 12.95 1.44
CA SER A 227 -7.19 13.66 2.35
C SER A 227 -5.75 13.18 2.19
N VAL A 228 -5.54 11.86 2.05
CA VAL A 228 -4.19 11.33 1.80
C VAL A 228 -3.67 11.77 0.42
N ARG A 229 -4.54 11.81 -0.60
CA ARG A 229 -4.19 12.38 -1.91
C ARG A 229 -3.83 13.85 -1.80
N ALA A 230 -4.66 14.65 -1.12
CA ALA A 230 -4.43 16.08 -0.94
C ALA A 230 -3.12 16.39 -0.19
N LEU A 231 -2.72 15.56 0.79
CA LEU A 231 -1.42 15.66 1.44
C LEU A 231 -0.27 15.54 0.43
N CYS A 232 -0.34 14.51 -0.42
CA CYS A 232 0.68 14.29 -1.45
C CYS A 232 0.72 15.44 -2.47
N GLU A 233 -0.44 15.93 -2.88
CA GLU A 233 -0.57 17.05 -3.82
C GLU A 233 -0.01 18.34 -3.23
N ALA A 234 -0.33 18.66 -1.97
CA ALA A 234 0.17 19.86 -1.30
C ALA A 234 1.71 19.88 -1.24
N VAL A 235 2.34 18.75 -0.91
CA VAL A 235 3.81 18.66 -0.95
C VAL A 235 4.34 18.80 -2.38
N THR A 236 3.72 18.16 -3.36
CA THR A 236 4.17 18.19 -4.76
C THR A 236 4.07 19.59 -5.37
N THR A 237 3.06 20.37 -4.97
CA THR A 237 2.86 21.76 -5.43
C THR A 237 3.64 22.79 -4.60
N GLY A 238 4.32 22.35 -3.53
CA GLY A 238 5.09 23.24 -2.66
C GLY A 238 4.24 23.97 -1.61
N ASP A 239 2.98 23.65 -1.45
CA ASP A 239 2.11 24.22 -0.42
C ASP A 239 2.31 23.50 0.93
N ILE A 240 3.45 23.80 1.55
CA ILE A 240 3.89 23.11 2.77
C ILE A 240 2.97 23.46 3.96
N ALA A 241 2.45 24.69 4.03
CA ALA A 241 1.52 25.10 5.09
C ALA A 241 0.25 24.22 5.06
N ARG A 242 -0.31 24.03 3.88
CA ARG A 242 -1.46 23.14 3.67
C ARG A 242 -1.11 21.68 3.96
N ALA A 243 0.07 21.21 3.55
CA ALA A 243 0.50 19.84 3.84
C ALA A 243 0.58 19.57 5.35
N ILE A 244 1.09 20.54 6.14
CA ILE A 244 1.13 20.45 7.60
C ILE A 244 -0.28 20.38 8.18
N GLN A 245 -1.20 21.27 7.78
CA GLN A 245 -2.59 21.26 8.23
C GLN A 245 -3.29 19.92 7.96
N ILE A 246 -3.12 19.37 6.75
CA ILE A 246 -3.71 18.06 6.40
C ILE A 246 -3.09 16.95 7.24
N ASN A 247 -1.78 16.99 7.48
CA ASN A 247 -1.10 15.98 8.30
C ASN A 247 -1.58 16.04 9.77
N GLU A 248 -1.76 17.24 10.33
CA GLU A 248 -2.33 17.42 11.67
C GLU A 248 -3.75 16.86 11.77
N LEU A 249 -4.57 17.10 10.76
CA LEU A 249 -5.92 16.55 10.66
C LEU A 249 -5.93 15.02 10.58
N LEU A 250 -4.98 14.41 9.86
CA LEU A 250 -4.86 12.97 9.68
C LEU A 250 -4.22 12.28 10.90
N ALA A 251 -3.41 12.96 11.70
CA ALA A 251 -2.61 12.35 12.75
C ALA A 251 -3.42 11.55 13.80
N PRO A 252 -4.55 12.06 14.35
CA PRO A 252 -5.38 11.27 15.27
C PRO A 252 -5.98 10.02 14.61
N LEU A 253 -6.40 10.14 13.36
CA LEU A 253 -6.93 9.00 12.59
C LEU A 253 -5.84 7.97 12.29
N ASN A 254 -4.63 8.41 11.90
CA ASN A 254 -3.49 7.53 11.71
C ASN A 254 -3.19 6.73 12.98
N SER A 255 -3.10 7.40 14.14
CA SER A 255 -2.88 6.74 15.42
C SER A 255 -3.96 5.70 15.73
N ALA A 256 -5.23 6.05 15.54
CA ALA A 256 -6.36 5.15 15.80
C ALA A 256 -6.40 3.95 14.84
N LEU A 257 -5.97 4.10 13.58
CA LEU A 257 -5.91 3.01 12.61
C LEU A 257 -4.75 2.01 12.85
N PHE A 258 -3.83 2.34 13.77
CA PHE A 258 -2.70 1.49 14.16
C PHE A 258 -2.69 1.18 15.66
N CYS A 259 -3.78 1.41 16.40
CA CYS A 259 -3.91 1.09 17.82
C CYS A 259 -3.82 -0.43 18.11
N GLU A 260 -4.12 -1.23 17.11
CA GLU A 260 -3.92 -2.68 17.09
C GLU A 260 -3.24 -3.11 15.79
N VAL A 261 -3.03 -4.42 15.66
CA VAL A 261 -2.41 -4.99 14.45
C VAL A 261 -3.27 -4.69 13.21
N ASN A 262 -2.70 -3.96 12.25
CA ASN A 262 -3.32 -3.76 10.94
C ASN A 262 -3.49 -5.12 10.22
N PRO A 263 -4.71 -5.45 9.69
CA PRO A 263 -5.81 -4.57 9.33
C PRO A 263 -6.99 -4.53 10.31
N ILE A 264 -6.85 -4.92 11.57
CA ILE A 264 -7.97 -4.95 12.52
C ILE A 264 -8.67 -3.58 12.62
N PRO A 265 -7.97 -2.46 12.97
CA PRO A 265 -8.63 -1.17 13.11
C PRO A 265 -9.16 -0.61 11.79
N VAL A 266 -8.44 -0.77 10.67
CA VAL A 266 -8.91 -0.22 9.40
C VAL A 266 -10.16 -0.94 8.89
N LYS A 267 -10.32 -2.25 9.11
CA LYS A 267 -11.57 -2.95 8.77
C LYS A 267 -12.73 -2.49 9.64
N ALA A 268 -12.48 -2.28 10.93
CA ALA A 268 -13.48 -1.70 11.85
C ALA A 268 -13.88 -0.29 11.39
N ALA A 269 -12.93 0.57 10.99
CA ALA A 269 -13.21 1.89 10.44
C ALA A 269 -14.06 1.82 9.17
N MET A 270 -13.74 0.90 8.25
CA MET A 270 -14.53 0.72 7.02
C MET A 270 -15.95 0.24 7.31
N ASN A 271 -16.15 -0.61 8.33
CA ASN A 271 -17.48 -1.01 8.79
C ASN A 271 -18.26 0.17 9.38
N LEU A 272 -17.61 1.02 10.22
CA LEU A 272 -18.20 2.27 10.74
C LEU A 272 -18.58 3.26 9.62
N LEU A 273 -17.84 3.27 8.53
CA LEU A 273 -18.14 4.06 7.33
C LEU A 273 -19.26 3.47 6.46
N GLY A 274 -19.82 2.30 6.83
CA GLY A 274 -20.93 1.66 6.13
C GLY A 274 -20.54 0.80 4.93
N PHE A 275 -19.24 0.44 4.78
CA PHE A 275 -18.81 -0.42 3.68
C PHE A 275 -18.98 -1.92 3.98
N PHE A 276 -19.19 -2.30 5.25
CA PHE A 276 -19.41 -3.70 5.67
C PHE A 276 -18.33 -4.67 5.18
N CYS A 277 -17.06 -4.31 5.45
CA CYS A 277 -15.89 -5.11 5.07
C CYS A 277 -15.77 -6.45 5.84
N GLY A 278 -16.66 -6.68 6.81
CA GLY A 278 -16.65 -7.87 7.64
C GLY A 278 -15.52 -7.90 8.66
N LYS A 279 -15.33 -9.08 9.26
CA LYS A 279 -14.25 -9.33 10.22
C LYS A 279 -12.96 -9.69 9.51
N PRO A 280 -11.77 -9.45 10.12
CA PRO A 280 -10.55 -10.09 9.66
C PRO A 280 -10.66 -11.62 9.74
N ARG A 281 -9.91 -12.33 8.90
CA ARG A 281 -9.79 -13.78 9.02
C ARG A 281 -8.83 -14.16 10.16
N ALA A 282 -9.13 -15.26 10.84
CA ALA A 282 -8.23 -15.82 11.84
C ALA A 282 -6.81 -16.05 11.22
N PRO A 283 -5.74 -15.84 12.00
CA PRO A 283 -5.69 -15.67 13.46
C PRO A 283 -6.00 -14.25 13.97
N LEU A 284 -6.32 -13.30 13.07
CA LEU A 284 -6.71 -11.96 13.48
C LEU A 284 -8.13 -11.99 14.07
N THR A 285 -8.37 -11.07 15.02
CA THR A 285 -9.63 -10.94 15.75
C THR A 285 -10.37 -9.67 15.34
N GLU A 286 -11.57 -9.48 15.87
CA GLU A 286 -12.20 -8.18 15.87
C GLU A 286 -11.44 -7.23 16.81
N ILE A 287 -11.59 -5.93 16.58
CA ILE A 287 -10.99 -4.89 17.41
C ILE A 287 -11.52 -4.94 18.85
N GLU A 288 -10.64 -4.72 19.83
CA GLU A 288 -11.01 -4.65 21.24
C GLU A 288 -11.93 -3.45 21.52
N ASN A 289 -12.87 -3.61 22.48
CA ASN A 289 -13.90 -2.61 22.76
C ASN A 289 -13.34 -1.21 23.09
N GLU A 290 -12.24 -1.13 23.81
CA GLU A 290 -11.59 0.13 24.16
C GLU A 290 -11.04 0.83 22.93
N HIS A 291 -10.30 0.09 22.10
CA HIS A 291 -9.76 0.59 20.83
C HIS A 291 -10.84 0.94 19.81
N PHE A 292 -11.97 0.20 19.80
CA PHE A 292 -13.12 0.54 18.97
C PHE A 292 -13.71 1.90 19.34
N LYS A 293 -13.83 2.22 20.65
CA LYS A 293 -14.31 3.53 21.09
C LYS A 293 -13.35 4.65 20.65
N MET A 294 -12.04 4.43 20.85
CA MET A 294 -11.01 5.39 20.40
C MET A 294 -11.06 5.62 18.89
N LEU A 295 -11.15 4.56 18.11
CA LEU A 295 -11.27 4.64 16.64
C LEU A 295 -12.55 5.36 16.21
N SER A 296 -13.67 5.07 16.85
CA SER A 296 -14.97 5.71 16.56
C SER A 296 -14.93 7.21 16.84
N SER A 297 -14.29 7.63 17.97
CA SER A 297 -14.09 9.06 18.27
C SER A 297 -13.23 9.73 17.23
N ALA A 298 -12.03 9.20 16.95
CA ALA A 298 -11.12 9.75 15.98
C ALA A 298 -11.74 9.89 14.58
N LEU A 299 -12.50 8.88 14.16
CA LEU A 299 -13.18 8.90 12.86
C LEU A 299 -14.31 9.95 12.83
N THR A 300 -15.05 10.13 13.93
CA THR A 300 -16.11 11.13 14.06
C THR A 300 -15.54 12.53 14.04
N GLU A 301 -14.48 12.78 14.80
CA GLU A 301 -13.77 14.06 14.85
C GLU A 301 -13.17 14.41 13.49
N PHE A 302 -12.50 13.46 12.84
CA PHE A 302 -11.98 13.63 11.49
C PHE A 302 -13.09 14.04 10.51
N ARG A 303 -14.24 13.34 10.51
CA ARG A 303 -15.36 13.66 9.62
C ARG A 303 -16.00 15.02 9.93
N ALA A 304 -16.03 15.43 11.17
CA ALA A 304 -16.54 16.75 11.57
C ALA A 304 -15.60 17.86 11.06
N ALA A 305 -14.30 17.70 11.22
CA ALA A 305 -13.30 18.62 10.72
C ALA A 305 -13.35 18.75 9.19
N MET A 306 -13.49 17.61 8.47
CA MET A 306 -13.62 17.59 7.01
C MET A 306 -14.83 18.38 6.47
N LYS A 307 -15.95 18.42 7.19
CA LYS A 307 -17.13 19.20 6.78
C LYS A 307 -16.92 20.70 6.88
N ASN A 308 -16.05 21.13 7.79
CA ASN A 308 -15.75 22.54 8.02
C ASN A 308 -14.68 23.08 7.06
N GLU A 309 -13.92 22.19 6.42
CA GLU A 309 -12.89 22.57 5.47
C GLU A 309 -13.44 22.54 4.04
N ALA A 310 -13.52 23.72 3.39
CA ALA A 310 -14.05 23.89 2.03
C ALA A 310 -13.28 23.10 0.93
N PHE A 311 -12.22 22.37 1.30
CA PHE A 311 -11.28 21.73 0.40
C PHE A 311 -11.53 20.24 0.16
N PHE A 312 -12.41 19.60 0.92
CA PHE A 312 -12.64 18.16 0.86
C PHE A 312 -14.11 17.85 0.55
N LYS A 313 -14.48 17.86 -0.71
CA LYS A 313 -15.74 17.26 -1.14
C LYS A 313 -15.43 15.82 -1.60
N ASP A 314 -15.69 14.87 -0.71
CA ASP A 314 -15.76 13.43 -1.07
C ASP A 314 -17.06 13.06 -1.76
#